data_90c69694bbe489eb0b3eb42efe7cad0f
#
_entry.id   90c69694bbe489eb0b3eb42efe7cad0f
#
_cell.length_a   1.000
_cell.length_b   1.000
_cell.length_c   1.000
_cell.angle_alpha   90.00
_cell.angle_beta   90.00
_cell.angle_gamma   90.00
#
_symmetry.space_group_name_H-M   'P 1'
#
loop_
_entity.id
_entity.type
_entity.pdbx_description
1 polymer ?
#
loop_
_entity_poly.entity_id
_entity_poly.type
_entity_poly.pdbx_seq_one_letter_code
_entity_poly.pdbx_strand_id
1 'polypeptide(L)'
;MSFLNQLKSQASALQEQKSTLTQNLDTNIAQTEAACKTVWYYISDLARQLNVIAPAGPKFSLDGKTPWPAMKLIDFRADFRKKRLRDKEVFDYIGMGWQIVPQMGVPVGGAVTVNFPPDLERVQSRLSVGMVKHERKEVRHPEKNTLQAFRFEYITETRGSVTVTPDHDNAKIEFRVVNANGFEVVNTSWPAGRIQTDVLDELAKLIVAQPSSFV
;
A
#
# COMPACT_ATOMS: atom_id res chain seq x y z
N MET A 1 -32.82 7.43 50.54
CA MET A 1 -32.07 8.37 49.66
C MET A 1 -33.06 9.09 48.76
N SER A 2 -32.93 10.41 48.60
CA SER A 2 -33.84 11.16 47.73
C SER A 2 -33.61 10.81 46.28
N PHE A 3 -34.68 10.68 45.47
CA PHE A 3 -34.63 10.45 44.02
C PHE A 3 -33.74 11.47 43.30
N LEU A 4 -33.72 12.72 43.76
CA LEU A 4 -32.82 13.76 43.21
C LEU A 4 -31.33 13.41 43.44
N ASN A 5 -30.96 12.78 44.53
CA ASN A 5 -29.59 12.36 44.78
C ASN A 5 -29.18 11.20 43.88
N GLN A 6 -30.11 10.29 43.56
CA GLN A 6 -29.86 9.24 42.57
C GLN A 6 -29.64 9.82 41.15
N LEU A 7 -30.45 10.79 40.72
CA LEU A 7 -30.28 11.48 39.42
C LEU A 7 -28.96 12.24 39.37
N LYS A 8 -28.56 12.93 40.44
CA LYS A 8 -27.26 13.62 40.50
C LYS A 8 -26.09 12.64 40.36
N SER A 9 -26.15 11.49 41.05
CA SER A 9 -25.12 10.46 40.97
C SER A 9 -25.01 9.87 39.56
N GLN A 10 -26.15 9.58 38.93
CA GLN A 10 -26.18 9.11 37.54
C GLN A 10 -25.64 10.15 36.55
N ALA A 11 -26.01 11.41 36.73
CA ALA A 11 -25.51 12.51 35.87
C ALA A 11 -23.99 12.68 36.00
N SER A 12 -23.44 12.63 37.21
CA SER A 12 -22.00 12.71 37.46
C SER A 12 -21.27 11.53 36.82
N ALA A 13 -21.76 10.29 36.98
CA ALA A 13 -21.16 9.11 36.39
C ALA A 13 -21.13 9.18 34.83
N LEU A 14 -22.22 9.65 34.23
CA LEU A 14 -22.28 9.86 32.77
C LEU A 14 -21.31 10.95 32.29
N GLN A 15 -21.16 12.00 33.10
CA GLN A 15 -20.25 13.10 32.78
C GLN A 15 -18.79 12.68 32.90
N GLU A 16 -18.44 11.88 33.92
CA GLU A 16 -17.11 11.27 34.05
C GLU A 16 -16.80 10.32 32.92
N GLN A 17 -17.73 9.44 32.52
CA GLN A 17 -17.55 8.56 31.37
C GLN A 17 -17.30 9.34 30.07
N LYS A 18 -18.06 10.41 29.80
CA LYS A 18 -17.85 11.26 28.65
C LYS A 18 -16.47 11.94 28.65
N SER A 19 -16.06 12.46 29.82
CA SER A 19 -14.74 13.11 29.92
C SER A 19 -13.59 12.13 29.69
N THR A 20 -13.68 10.92 30.25
CA THR A 20 -12.69 9.85 30.07
C THR A 20 -12.59 9.42 28.59
N LEU A 21 -13.74 9.22 27.94
CA LEU A 21 -13.77 8.90 26.50
C LEU A 21 -13.12 10.00 25.66
N THR A 22 -13.42 11.26 25.95
CA THR A 22 -12.83 12.39 25.22
C THR A 22 -11.32 12.46 25.43
N GLN A 23 -10.83 12.28 26.65
CA GLN A 23 -9.40 12.23 26.95
C GLN A 23 -8.68 11.10 26.22
N ASN A 24 -9.28 9.90 26.20
CA ASN A 24 -8.70 8.76 25.48
C ASN A 24 -8.60 9.03 23.98
N LEU A 25 -9.65 9.60 23.38
CA LEU A 25 -9.64 9.96 21.96
C LEU A 25 -8.61 11.05 21.65
N ASP A 26 -8.45 12.05 22.49
CA ASP A 26 -7.44 13.09 22.33
C ASP A 26 -6.01 12.54 22.44
N THR A 27 -5.80 11.59 23.36
CA THR A 27 -4.53 10.87 23.51
C THR A 27 -4.21 10.03 22.26
N ASN A 28 -5.19 9.30 21.75
CA ASN A 28 -5.06 8.48 20.55
C ASN A 28 -4.73 9.35 19.32
N ILE A 29 -5.41 10.48 19.16
CA ILE A 29 -5.12 11.44 18.10
C ILE A 29 -3.67 11.94 18.21
N ALA A 30 -3.23 12.34 19.40
CA ALA A 30 -1.87 12.85 19.61
C ALA A 30 -0.80 11.82 19.27
N GLN A 31 -0.98 10.56 19.71
CA GLN A 31 -0.08 9.45 19.39
C GLN A 31 -0.04 9.15 17.89
N THR A 32 -1.20 9.11 17.25
CA THR A 32 -1.32 8.84 15.81
C THR A 32 -0.66 9.94 15.00
N GLU A 33 -0.87 11.22 15.35
CA GLU A 33 -0.22 12.34 14.68
C GLU A 33 1.31 12.34 14.86
N ALA A 34 1.81 11.97 16.03
CA ALA A 34 3.25 11.82 16.26
C ALA A 34 3.83 10.71 15.37
N ALA A 35 3.16 9.55 15.30
CA ALA A 35 3.54 8.45 14.42
C ALA A 35 3.50 8.87 12.93
N CYS A 36 2.44 9.56 12.49
CA CYS A 36 2.33 10.06 11.12
C CYS A 36 3.47 11.02 10.75
N LYS A 37 3.86 11.92 11.67
CA LYS A 37 5.03 12.80 11.45
C LYS A 37 6.30 11.98 11.25
N THR A 38 6.55 10.98 12.09
CA THR A 38 7.70 10.08 11.97
C THR A 38 7.69 9.37 10.61
N VAL A 39 6.56 8.78 10.22
CA VAL A 39 6.39 8.14 8.90
C VAL A 39 6.64 9.12 7.77
N TRP A 40 6.08 10.32 7.82
CA TRP A 40 6.23 11.33 6.77
C TRP A 40 7.69 11.73 6.57
N TYR A 41 8.40 12.05 7.64
CA TYR A 41 9.81 12.41 7.55
C TYR A 41 10.65 11.26 7.00
N TYR A 42 10.43 10.04 7.48
CA TYR A 42 11.15 8.87 7.02
C TYR A 42 10.90 8.59 5.54
N ILE A 43 9.64 8.52 5.10
CA ILE A 43 9.26 8.23 3.70
C ILE A 43 9.76 9.32 2.76
N SER A 44 9.70 10.59 3.16
CA SER A 44 10.19 11.71 2.36
C SER A 44 11.70 11.66 2.16
N ASP A 45 12.45 11.29 3.20
CA ASP A 45 13.91 11.12 3.09
C ASP A 45 14.25 9.87 2.27
N LEU A 46 13.58 8.75 2.54
CA LEU A 46 13.73 7.51 1.79
C LEU A 46 13.52 7.74 0.28
N ALA A 47 12.45 8.44 -0.11
CA ALA A 47 12.18 8.76 -1.52
C ALA A 47 13.33 9.53 -2.17
N ARG A 48 13.92 10.50 -1.48
CA ARG A 48 15.08 11.23 -1.99
C ARG A 48 16.30 10.34 -2.19
N GLN A 49 16.61 9.48 -1.22
CA GLN A 49 17.73 8.56 -1.31
C GLN A 49 17.56 7.55 -2.43
N LEU A 50 16.35 6.94 -2.54
CA LEU A 50 16.05 5.95 -3.56
C LEU A 50 16.07 6.53 -4.98
N ASN A 51 15.74 7.80 -5.17
CA ASN A 51 15.87 8.46 -6.46
C ASN A 51 17.34 8.65 -6.89
N VAL A 52 18.27 8.74 -5.96
CA VAL A 52 19.70 8.77 -6.26
C VAL A 52 20.24 7.38 -6.57
N ILE A 53 19.82 6.37 -5.80
CA ILE A 53 20.33 5.00 -5.89
C ILE A 53 19.74 4.25 -7.10
N ALA A 54 18.47 4.50 -7.45
CA ALA A 54 17.70 3.76 -8.45
C ALA A 54 17.86 2.22 -8.26
N PRO A 55 17.43 1.65 -7.11
CA PRO A 55 17.73 0.28 -6.74
C PRO A 55 17.12 -0.73 -7.71
N ALA A 56 17.69 -1.95 -7.72
CA ALA A 56 17.10 -3.08 -8.44
C ALA A 56 15.69 -3.36 -7.91
N GLY A 57 14.76 -3.64 -8.82
CA GLY A 57 13.39 -4.01 -8.51
C GLY A 57 13.21 -5.51 -8.27
N PRO A 58 12.05 -5.93 -7.76
CA PRO A 58 11.70 -7.34 -7.61
C PRO A 58 11.53 -8.04 -8.96
N LYS A 59 11.46 -9.36 -8.91
CA LYS A 59 11.18 -10.18 -10.09
C LYS A 59 9.68 -10.17 -10.39
N PHE A 60 9.32 -9.92 -11.62
CA PHE A 60 7.94 -9.95 -12.10
C PHE A 60 7.71 -11.09 -13.08
N SER A 61 6.50 -11.65 -13.06
CA SER A 61 6.01 -12.60 -14.04
C SER A 61 4.48 -12.57 -14.00
N LEU A 62 3.82 -12.51 -15.15
CA LEU A 62 2.35 -12.54 -15.21
C LEU A 62 1.80 -13.96 -15.08
N ASP A 63 2.43 -14.93 -15.75
CA ASP A 63 2.00 -16.34 -15.76
C ASP A 63 2.70 -17.20 -14.68
N GLY A 64 3.72 -16.66 -14.02
CA GLY A 64 4.57 -17.39 -13.08
C GLY A 64 5.69 -18.20 -13.75
N LYS A 65 5.76 -18.20 -15.08
CA LYS A 65 6.73 -18.99 -15.88
C LYS A 65 7.68 -18.10 -16.67
N THR A 66 7.11 -17.06 -17.29
CA THR A 66 7.86 -16.13 -18.15
C THR A 66 8.29 -14.92 -17.32
N PRO A 67 9.58 -14.82 -16.94
CA PRO A 67 10.06 -13.68 -16.15
C PRO A 67 10.10 -12.42 -17.02
N TRP A 68 9.80 -11.29 -16.40
CA TRP A 68 10.12 -9.99 -16.97
C TRP A 68 11.64 -9.76 -16.97
N PRO A 69 12.14 -8.78 -17.75
CA PRO A 69 13.54 -8.40 -17.65
C PRO A 69 13.90 -7.94 -16.23
N ALA A 70 15.19 -7.84 -15.94
CA ALA A 70 15.63 -7.23 -14.69
C ALA A 70 15.09 -5.80 -14.59
N MET A 71 14.46 -5.47 -13.48
CA MET A 71 13.76 -4.19 -13.23
C MET A 71 14.57 -3.29 -12.29
N LYS A 72 14.32 -1.99 -12.36
CA LYS A 72 14.79 -0.98 -11.40
C LYS A 72 13.66 -0.09 -10.95
N LEU A 73 13.82 0.50 -9.78
CA LEU A 73 12.86 1.41 -9.17
C LEU A 73 13.34 2.85 -9.35
N ILE A 74 12.47 3.71 -9.86
CA ILE A 74 12.80 5.12 -10.14
C ILE A 74 11.59 6.02 -9.86
N ASP A 75 11.80 7.33 -9.89
CA ASP A 75 10.77 8.36 -9.78
C ASP A 75 9.91 8.21 -8.52
N PHE A 76 10.59 8.05 -7.38
CA PHE A 76 9.94 8.03 -6.07
C PHE A 76 9.38 9.40 -5.73
N ARG A 77 8.09 9.45 -5.41
CA ARG A 77 7.38 10.65 -5.01
C ARG A 77 6.60 10.38 -3.75
N ALA A 78 6.79 11.21 -2.75
CA ALA A 78 6.05 11.15 -1.50
C ALA A 78 5.12 12.37 -1.39
N ASP A 79 3.94 12.14 -0.89
CA ASP A 79 2.94 13.17 -0.61
C ASP A 79 2.14 12.82 0.66
N PHE A 80 1.36 13.79 1.14
CA PHE A 80 0.39 13.56 2.20
C PHE A 80 -0.81 14.48 2.03
N ARG A 81 -1.91 14.10 2.66
CA ARG A 81 -3.09 14.94 2.79
C ARG A 81 -3.51 15.01 4.26
N LYS A 82 -4.05 16.15 4.65
CA LYS A 82 -4.68 16.36 5.94
C LYS A 82 -6.19 16.50 5.80
N LYS A 83 -6.88 16.19 6.89
CA LYS A 83 -8.32 16.42 7.07
C LYS A 83 -8.60 17.08 8.41
N ARG A 84 -9.80 17.60 8.56
CA ARG A 84 -10.29 18.10 9.83
C ARG A 84 -10.99 16.97 10.60
N LEU A 85 -10.56 16.73 11.83
CA LEU A 85 -11.14 15.77 12.75
C LEU A 85 -11.32 16.44 14.11
N ARG A 86 -12.57 16.57 14.58
CA ARG A 86 -12.89 17.18 15.90
C ARG A 86 -12.16 18.51 16.13
N ASP A 87 -12.27 19.43 15.15
CA ASP A 87 -11.63 20.75 15.17
C ASP A 87 -10.09 20.78 15.13
N LYS A 88 -9.44 19.63 14.98
CA LYS A 88 -7.99 19.50 14.77
C LYS A 88 -7.69 19.15 13.31
N GLU A 89 -6.62 19.71 12.78
CA GLU A 89 -6.08 19.30 11.50
C GLU A 89 -5.15 18.10 11.70
N VAL A 90 -5.49 16.96 11.08
CA VAL A 90 -4.79 15.69 11.24
C VAL A 90 -4.42 15.10 9.89
N PHE A 91 -3.43 14.20 9.86
CA PHE A 91 -3.13 13.44 8.66
C PHE A 91 -4.34 12.59 8.24
N ASP A 92 -4.65 12.62 6.94
CA ASP A 92 -5.65 11.77 6.32
C ASP A 92 -5.01 10.55 5.67
N TYR A 93 -3.94 10.78 4.92
CA TYR A 93 -3.05 9.73 4.43
C TYR A 93 -1.64 10.27 4.20
N ILE A 94 -0.67 9.35 4.12
CA ILE A 94 0.68 9.59 3.62
C ILE A 94 0.93 8.57 2.53
N GLY A 95 1.44 9.01 1.39
CA GLY A 95 1.71 8.16 0.23
C GLY A 95 3.14 8.26 -0.25
N MET A 96 3.64 7.17 -0.82
CA MET A 96 4.82 7.16 -1.67
C MET A 96 4.57 6.24 -2.85
N GLY A 97 4.78 6.76 -4.06
CA GLY A 97 4.70 5.99 -5.30
C GLY A 97 6.03 6.00 -6.04
N TRP A 98 6.28 4.97 -6.84
CA TRP A 98 7.46 4.86 -7.69
C TRP A 98 7.15 4.13 -9.00
N GLN A 99 7.98 4.34 -10.00
CA GLN A 99 7.92 3.59 -11.26
C GLN A 99 8.86 2.38 -11.21
N ILE A 100 8.45 1.30 -11.84
CA ILE A 100 9.19 0.05 -11.97
C ILE A 100 9.38 -0.20 -13.46
N VAL A 101 10.61 -0.03 -13.94
CA VAL A 101 10.97 -0.09 -15.35
C VAL A 101 12.13 -1.06 -15.58
N PRO A 102 12.33 -1.59 -16.79
CA PRO A 102 13.51 -2.39 -17.10
C PRO A 102 14.81 -1.67 -16.80
N GLN A 103 15.83 -2.39 -16.35
CA GLN A 103 17.16 -1.81 -16.04
C GLN A 103 17.76 -1.07 -17.25
N MET A 104 17.49 -1.53 -18.47
CA MET A 104 17.88 -0.86 -19.70
C MET A 104 17.15 0.47 -19.96
N GLY A 105 16.16 0.82 -19.12
CA GLY A 105 15.43 2.07 -19.16
C GLY A 105 14.32 2.15 -20.20
N VAL A 106 14.20 1.20 -21.09
CA VAL A 106 13.17 1.16 -22.16
C VAL A 106 12.22 0.01 -21.89
N PRO A 107 10.91 0.27 -21.78
CA PRO A 107 9.91 -0.79 -21.65
C PRO A 107 9.93 -1.72 -22.87
N VAL A 108 9.87 -3.03 -22.62
CA VAL A 108 9.87 -4.06 -23.64
C VAL A 108 8.48 -4.67 -23.75
N GLY A 109 8.03 -4.92 -24.97
CA GLY A 109 6.78 -5.64 -25.21
C GLY A 109 6.92 -7.12 -24.83
N GLY A 110 5.90 -7.66 -24.17
CA GLY A 110 5.77 -9.07 -23.85
C GLY A 110 4.40 -9.61 -24.26
N ALA A 111 4.29 -10.93 -24.32
CA ALA A 111 3.01 -11.58 -24.55
C ALA A 111 2.91 -12.87 -23.74
N VAL A 112 1.70 -13.14 -23.23
CA VAL A 112 1.36 -14.39 -22.57
C VAL A 112 0.05 -14.91 -23.13
N THR A 113 -0.01 -16.22 -23.41
CA THR A 113 -1.22 -16.89 -23.91
C THR A 113 -1.68 -17.89 -22.87
N VAL A 114 -2.94 -17.81 -22.47
CA VAL A 114 -3.54 -18.65 -21.45
C VAL A 114 -4.85 -19.26 -21.93
N ASN A 115 -5.04 -20.55 -21.66
CA ASN A 115 -6.24 -21.30 -22.03
C ASN A 115 -6.90 -21.99 -20.84
N PHE A 116 -6.22 -22.00 -19.68
CA PHE A 116 -6.71 -22.61 -18.45
C PHE A 116 -7.30 -21.54 -17.52
N PRO A 117 -8.55 -21.68 -17.04
CA PRO A 117 -9.23 -20.64 -16.25
C PRO A 117 -8.44 -20.12 -15.04
N PRO A 118 -7.84 -20.94 -14.17
CA PRO A 118 -7.03 -20.45 -13.06
C PRO A 118 -5.81 -19.62 -13.48
N ASP A 119 -5.18 -19.95 -14.61
CA ASP A 119 -4.05 -19.17 -15.14
C ASP A 119 -4.55 -17.84 -15.71
N LEU A 120 -5.73 -17.84 -16.33
CA LEU A 120 -6.38 -16.62 -16.80
C LEU A 120 -6.69 -15.65 -15.68
N GLU A 121 -7.28 -16.12 -14.59
CA GLU A 121 -7.56 -15.32 -13.39
C GLU A 121 -6.28 -14.76 -12.78
N ARG A 122 -5.22 -15.58 -12.69
CA ARG A 122 -3.91 -15.15 -12.19
C ARG A 122 -3.31 -14.02 -13.05
N VAL A 123 -3.32 -14.17 -14.36
CA VAL A 123 -2.79 -13.16 -15.29
C VAL A 123 -3.60 -11.88 -15.20
N GLN A 124 -4.93 -11.97 -15.21
CA GLN A 124 -5.82 -10.81 -15.10
C GLN A 124 -5.65 -10.07 -13.76
N SER A 125 -5.56 -10.80 -12.65
CA SER A 125 -5.31 -10.24 -11.32
C SER A 125 -3.98 -9.47 -11.28
N ARG A 126 -2.89 -10.07 -11.79
CA ARG A 126 -1.56 -9.44 -11.83
C ARG A 126 -1.51 -8.21 -12.73
N LEU A 127 -2.16 -8.27 -13.89
CA LEU A 127 -2.30 -7.11 -14.79
C LEU A 127 -3.03 -5.96 -14.10
N SER A 128 -4.10 -6.28 -13.36
CA SER A 128 -4.88 -5.30 -12.61
C SER A 128 -4.09 -4.71 -11.42
N VAL A 129 -3.49 -5.54 -10.59
CA VAL A 129 -2.68 -5.10 -9.44
C VAL A 129 -1.49 -4.26 -9.90
N GLY A 130 -0.84 -4.68 -10.97
CA GLY A 130 0.29 -3.96 -11.56
C GLY A 130 -0.11 -2.72 -12.37
N MET A 131 -1.39 -2.51 -12.64
CA MET A 131 -1.87 -1.49 -13.60
C MET A 131 -1.08 -1.53 -14.91
N VAL A 132 -0.76 -2.75 -15.36
CA VAL A 132 0.06 -2.99 -16.55
C VAL A 132 -0.74 -2.66 -17.79
N LYS A 133 -0.18 -1.81 -18.67
CA LYS A 133 -0.79 -1.54 -19.97
C LYS A 133 -0.77 -2.79 -20.83
N HIS A 134 -1.93 -3.24 -21.28
CA HIS A 134 -2.06 -4.46 -22.04
C HIS A 134 -3.24 -4.42 -23.01
N GLU A 135 -3.17 -5.28 -24.03
CA GLU A 135 -4.26 -5.59 -24.94
C GLU A 135 -4.59 -7.08 -24.81
N ARG A 136 -5.89 -7.39 -24.71
CA ARG A 136 -6.40 -8.76 -24.68
C ARG A 136 -6.93 -9.15 -26.05
N LYS A 137 -6.45 -10.26 -26.60
CA LYS A 137 -6.88 -10.85 -27.88
C LYS A 137 -7.43 -12.26 -27.68
N GLU A 138 -8.48 -12.60 -28.39
CA GLU A 138 -8.99 -13.96 -28.44
C GLU A 138 -8.20 -14.76 -29.48
N VAL A 139 -7.73 -15.93 -29.11
CA VAL A 139 -7.13 -16.91 -30.01
C VAL A 139 -8.19 -17.95 -30.32
N ARG A 140 -8.62 -18.00 -31.59
CA ARG A 140 -9.68 -18.90 -32.06
C ARG A 140 -9.12 -19.96 -33.02
N HIS A 141 -9.78 -21.12 -33.05
CA HIS A 141 -9.44 -22.18 -34.01
C HIS A 141 -9.70 -21.70 -35.44
N PRO A 142 -8.74 -21.83 -36.38
CA PRO A 142 -8.87 -21.27 -37.72
C PRO A 142 -10.10 -21.74 -38.50
N GLU A 143 -10.42 -23.06 -38.40
CA GLU A 143 -11.52 -23.64 -39.13
C GLU A 143 -12.86 -23.66 -38.37
N LYS A 144 -12.82 -23.92 -37.05
CA LYS A 144 -14.00 -24.08 -36.20
C LYS A 144 -14.49 -22.79 -35.56
N ASN A 145 -13.70 -21.73 -35.61
CA ASN A 145 -13.94 -20.43 -34.97
C ASN A 145 -14.27 -20.53 -33.44
N THR A 146 -13.90 -21.65 -32.80
CA THR A 146 -14.05 -21.84 -31.37
C THR A 146 -12.92 -21.14 -30.61
N LEU A 147 -13.26 -20.53 -29.49
CA LEU A 147 -12.28 -19.90 -28.60
C LEU A 147 -11.32 -20.96 -28.02
N GLN A 148 -10.03 -20.78 -28.18
CA GLN A 148 -8.99 -21.69 -27.68
C GLN A 148 -8.20 -21.11 -26.53
N ALA A 149 -7.92 -19.82 -26.56
CA ALA A 149 -7.10 -19.15 -25.53
C ALA A 149 -7.32 -17.64 -25.54
N PHE A 150 -6.82 -16.97 -24.53
CA PHE A 150 -6.63 -15.53 -24.53
C PHE A 150 -5.14 -15.19 -24.57
N ARG A 151 -4.79 -14.26 -25.43
CA ARG A 151 -3.44 -13.68 -25.53
C ARG A 151 -3.46 -12.27 -24.98
N PHE A 152 -2.56 -11.99 -24.02
CA PHE A 152 -2.32 -10.67 -23.48
C PHE A 152 -0.99 -10.16 -24.00
N GLU A 153 -1.02 -9.06 -24.76
CA GLU A 153 0.15 -8.31 -25.17
C GLU A 153 0.31 -7.14 -24.22
N TYR A 154 1.48 -6.97 -23.63
CA TYR A 154 1.71 -6.02 -22.54
C TYR A 154 3.07 -5.34 -22.65
N ILE A 155 3.25 -4.26 -21.90
CA ILE A 155 4.52 -3.54 -21.78
C ILE A 155 5.09 -3.83 -20.39
N THR A 156 6.40 -4.12 -20.31
CA THR A 156 7.10 -4.43 -19.07
C THR A 156 7.38 -3.16 -18.26
N GLU A 157 6.31 -2.50 -17.81
CA GLU A 157 6.32 -1.33 -16.95
C GLU A 157 5.18 -1.45 -15.96
N THR A 158 5.45 -1.12 -14.70
CA THR A 158 4.42 -1.09 -13.65
C THR A 158 4.76 -0.03 -12.61
N ARG A 159 3.95 0.08 -11.57
CA ARG A 159 4.14 1.03 -10.48
C ARG A 159 4.04 0.32 -9.14
N GLY A 160 4.86 0.78 -8.20
CA GLY A 160 4.72 0.42 -6.80
C GLY A 160 4.21 1.59 -5.97
N SER A 161 3.62 1.29 -4.83
CA SER A 161 3.18 2.33 -3.91
C SER A 161 3.10 1.82 -2.47
N VAL A 162 3.27 2.76 -1.54
CA VAL A 162 2.90 2.62 -0.14
C VAL A 162 1.83 3.66 0.16
N THR A 163 0.74 3.23 0.77
CA THR A 163 -0.28 4.12 1.32
C THR A 163 -0.38 3.86 2.82
N VAL A 164 -0.29 4.90 3.61
CA VAL A 164 -0.34 4.88 5.06
C VAL A 164 -1.60 5.63 5.50
N THR A 165 -2.52 4.93 6.15
CA THR A 165 -3.80 5.48 6.60
C THR A 165 -3.86 5.45 8.13
N PRO A 166 -3.94 6.62 8.78
CA PRO A 166 -4.05 6.67 10.24
C PRO A 166 -5.48 6.40 10.72
N ASP A 167 -5.60 5.54 11.71
CA ASP A 167 -6.80 5.34 12.52
C ASP A 167 -6.64 6.08 13.85
N HIS A 168 -7.10 7.31 13.88
CA HIS A 168 -6.95 8.20 15.04
C HIS A 168 -7.78 7.78 16.26
N ASP A 169 -8.87 7.06 16.06
CA ASP A 169 -9.73 6.63 17.16
C ASP A 169 -9.13 5.44 17.90
N ASN A 170 -8.41 4.57 17.21
CA ASN A 170 -7.80 3.37 17.78
C ASN A 170 -6.28 3.46 17.95
N ALA A 171 -5.67 4.62 17.69
CA ALA A 171 -4.21 4.83 17.73
C ALA A 171 -3.44 3.78 16.92
N LYS A 172 -3.85 3.55 15.66
CA LYS A 172 -3.24 2.60 14.74
C LYS A 172 -2.82 3.28 13.45
N ILE A 173 -1.82 2.70 12.79
CA ILE A 173 -1.37 3.08 11.45
C ILE A 173 -1.49 1.87 10.54
N GLU A 174 -2.27 2.01 9.48
CA GLU A 174 -2.46 0.98 8.46
C GLU A 174 -1.54 1.25 7.28
N PHE A 175 -0.88 0.22 6.80
CA PHE A 175 0.00 0.27 5.63
C PHE A 175 -0.55 -0.64 4.54
N ARG A 176 -0.65 -0.12 3.34
CA ARG A 176 -0.95 -0.86 2.12
C ARG A 176 0.22 -0.69 1.17
N VAL A 177 0.93 -1.77 0.89
CA VAL A 177 2.10 -1.80 0.00
C VAL A 177 1.73 -2.58 -1.26
N VAL A 178 2.00 -2.01 -2.42
CA VAL A 178 1.65 -2.59 -3.72
C VAL A 178 2.91 -2.77 -4.56
N ASN A 179 3.08 -3.96 -5.13
CA ASN A 179 4.14 -4.31 -6.07
C ASN A 179 5.57 -4.14 -5.52
N ALA A 180 5.75 -4.28 -4.21
CA ALA A 180 7.09 -4.23 -3.59
C ALA A 180 7.89 -5.53 -3.78
N ASN A 181 7.21 -6.69 -3.85
CA ASN A 181 7.84 -7.99 -4.04
C ASN A 181 7.14 -8.80 -5.16
N GLY A 182 6.96 -8.17 -6.33
CA GLY A 182 6.19 -8.72 -7.44
C GLY A 182 4.76 -8.17 -7.48
N PHE A 183 3.87 -8.82 -8.26
CA PHE A 183 2.46 -8.41 -8.38
C PHE A 183 1.66 -8.83 -7.15
N GLU A 184 1.80 -8.10 -6.08
CA GLU A 184 1.10 -8.37 -4.82
C GLU A 184 0.66 -7.09 -4.11
N VAL A 185 -0.29 -7.25 -3.21
CA VAL A 185 -0.75 -6.22 -2.28
C VAL A 185 -0.57 -6.77 -0.86
N VAL A 186 0.21 -6.06 -0.08
CA VAL A 186 0.44 -6.36 1.34
C VAL A 186 -0.27 -5.33 2.18
N ASN A 187 -1.08 -5.79 3.14
CA ASN A 187 -1.74 -4.92 4.11
C ASN A 187 -1.29 -5.34 5.50
N THR A 188 -0.88 -4.37 6.31
CA THR A 188 -0.50 -4.59 7.71
C THR A 188 -0.91 -3.38 8.55
N SER A 189 -1.03 -3.57 9.85
CA SER A 189 -1.43 -2.52 10.79
C SER A 189 -0.55 -2.57 12.02
N TRP A 190 -0.08 -1.41 12.46
CA TRP A 190 0.76 -1.23 13.63
C TRP A 190 0.15 -0.28 14.64
N PRO A 191 0.25 -0.54 15.96
CA PRO A 191 -0.06 0.47 16.96
C PRO A 191 0.79 1.72 16.75
N ALA A 192 0.21 2.92 16.85
CA ALA A 192 0.92 4.18 16.63
C ALA A 192 2.18 4.32 17.50
N GLY A 193 2.11 3.87 18.76
CA GLY A 193 3.25 3.88 19.68
C GLY A 193 4.41 2.93 19.31
N ARG A 194 4.20 2.02 18.34
CA ARG A 194 5.24 1.10 17.83
C ARG A 194 5.94 1.62 16.59
N ILE A 195 5.45 2.70 15.99
CA ILE A 195 6.03 3.30 14.78
C ILE A 195 7.33 4.03 15.16
N GLN A 196 8.44 3.36 14.92
CA GLN A 196 9.79 3.84 15.13
C GLN A 196 10.65 3.52 13.91
N THR A 197 11.89 3.96 13.92
CA THR A 197 12.83 3.80 12.78
C THR A 197 13.03 2.33 12.41
N ASP A 198 13.11 1.42 13.37
CA ASP A 198 13.29 -0.01 13.15
C ASP A 198 12.15 -0.62 12.30
N VAL A 199 10.89 -0.27 12.60
CA VAL A 199 9.73 -0.71 11.80
C VAL A 199 9.76 -0.10 10.40
N LEU A 200 10.15 1.16 10.27
CA LEU A 200 10.22 1.85 8.98
C LEU A 200 11.42 1.38 8.13
N ASP A 201 12.51 0.94 8.76
CA ASP A 201 13.63 0.29 8.07
C ASP A 201 13.19 -1.05 7.45
N GLU A 202 12.34 -1.82 8.15
CA GLU A 202 11.76 -3.02 7.58
C GLU A 202 10.81 -2.71 6.40
N LEU A 203 10.03 -1.62 6.47
CA LEU A 203 9.26 -1.14 5.32
C LEU A 203 10.17 -0.77 4.14
N ALA A 204 11.28 -0.06 4.39
CA ALA A 204 12.23 0.31 3.36
C ALA A 204 12.86 -0.92 2.69
N LYS A 205 13.25 -1.95 3.47
CA LYS A 205 13.74 -3.22 2.94
C LYS A 205 12.70 -3.90 2.05
N LEU A 206 11.43 -3.94 2.47
CA LEU A 206 10.33 -4.49 1.68
C LEU A 206 10.22 -3.78 0.32
N ILE A 207 10.26 -2.44 0.31
CA ILE A 207 10.15 -1.62 -0.91
C ILE A 207 11.26 -1.93 -1.92
N VAL A 208 12.48 -2.16 -1.45
CA VAL A 208 13.63 -2.47 -2.31
C VAL A 208 13.85 -3.98 -2.50
N ALA A 209 12.83 -4.78 -2.26
CA ALA A 209 12.82 -6.24 -2.44
C ALA A 209 13.95 -6.97 -1.67
N GLN A 210 14.33 -6.47 -0.52
CA GLN A 210 15.22 -7.15 0.43
C GLN A 210 14.40 -7.95 1.46
N PRO A 211 15.01 -8.96 2.09
CA PRO A 211 14.37 -9.69 3.20
C PRO A 211 13.90 -8.71 4.28
N SER A 212 12.62 -8.78 4.62
CA SER A 212 11.96 -7.87 5.55
C SER A 212 11.04 -8.62 6.49
N SER A 213 10.94 -8.16 7.73
CA SER A 213 10.00 -8.60 8.75
C SER A 213 8.84 -7.61 8.95
N PHE A 214 8.58 -6.75 7.98
CA PHE A 214 7.53 -5.73 8.06
C PHE A 214 6.12 -6.31 8.14
N VAL A 215 5.92 -7.54 7.63
CA VAL A 215 4.62 -8.24 7.53
C VAL A 215 4.62 -9.48 8.39
#